data_cf6f3517666aa4112f78932f49bcceae
#
_entry.id   cf6f3517666aa4112f78932f49bcceae
#
_cell.length_a   1.000
_cell.length_b   1.000
_cell.length_c   1.000
_cell.angle_alpha   90.00
_cell.angle_beta   90.00
_cell.angle_gamma   90.00
#
_symmetry.space_group_name_H-M   'P 1'
#
loop_
_entity.id
_entity.type
_entity.pdbx_description
1 polymer ?
#
loop_
_entity_poly.entity_id
_entity_poly.type
_entity_poly.pdbx_seq_one_letter_code
_entity_poly.pdbx_strand_id
1 'polypeptide(L)'
;MKLSQLILEAKAKPKAVIMAGGAGAGKSYLLNQLDLGGLTIFNPDKYVEDKEHPYYGNLSAAANQVNQDVEDASKNKENFIWDTTASNSKKVQDLLGNGYEVFMVMVYTHPIISYISNFQRGRNIPGSSVFLTWRNAYQKIEDFNRKLKGNFSIFVNDRGGEFKKEIEGFNTAAKNGSNGIKDYLKAYNDRTGAGKSSFFKPVVMSQEEEQEFNKATSNVDWKRDNRSEDKA
;
A
#
# COMPACT_ATOMS: atom_id res chain seq x y z
N MET A 1 -15.47 17.05 -6.13
CA MET A 1 -14.40 16.73 -7.09
C MET A 1 -13.87 15.36 -6.70
N LYS A 2 -13.71 14.45 -7.65
CA LYS A 2 -13.26 13.09 -7.40
C LYS A 2 -11.73 13.07 -7.30
N LEU A 3 -11.10 12.08 -6.66
CA LEU A 3 -9.65 11.91 -6.68
C LEU A 3 -9.11 11.91 -8.11
N SER A 4 -9.91 11.39 -9.06
CA SER A 4 -9.67 11.45 -10.49
C SER A 4 -9.54 12.87 -11.05
N GLN A 5 -10.35 13.82 -10.56
CA GLN A 5 -10.25 15.22 -11.01
C GLN A 5 -8.99 15.91 -10.52
N LEU A 6 -8.51 15.55 -9.31
CA LEU A 6 -7.22 15.96 -8.82
C LEU A 6 -6.09 15.60 -9.78
N ILE A 7 -6.19 14.42 -10.37
CA ILE A 7 -5.16 13.85 -11.24
C ILE A 7 -5.31 14.39 -12.68
N LEU A 8 -6.51 14.82 -13.05
CA LEU A 8 -6.82 15.35 -14.39
C LEU A 8 -6.61 16.86 -14.54
N GLU A 9 -6.26 17.58 -13.46
CA GLU A 9 -5.97 19.03 -13.56
C GLU A 9 -4.85 19.28 -14.57
N ALA A 10 -5.24 19.82 -15.72
CA ALA A 10 -4.46 19.91 -16.95
C ALA A 10 -3.16 20.71 -16.78
N LYS A 11 -2.10 20.28 -17.50
CA LYS A 11 -0.75 20.85 -17.55
C LYS A 11 0.09 20.73 -16.27
N ALA A 12 -0.41 20.05 -15.23
CA ALA A 12 0.36 19.69 -14.06
C ALA A 12 1.29 18.49 -14.34
N LYS A 13 2.30 18.29 -13.50
CA LYS A 13 3.15 17.10 -13.53
C LYS A 13 2.29 15.83 -13.48
N PRO A 14 2.70 14.76 -14.18
CA PRO A 14 2.00 13.48 -14.05
C PRO A 14 2.01 13.04 -12.59
N LYS A 15 0.95 12.35 -12.16
CA LYS A 15 0.74 12.00 -10.76
C LYS A 15 0.69 10.50 -10.56
N ALA A 16 1.40 10.04 -9.55
CA ALA A 16 1.34 8.68 -9.06
C ALA A 16 0.86 8.65 -7.61
N VAL A 17 -0.21 7.90 -7.35
CA VAL A 17 -0.68 7.64 -5.98
C VAL A 17 -0.25 6.24 -5.59
N ILE A 18 0.56 6.13 -4.55
CA ILE A 18 1.08 4.86 -4.05
C ILE A 18 0.30 4.47 -2.80
N MET A 19 -0.38 3.33 -2.88
CA MET A 19 -0.96 2.67 -1.73
C MET A 19 0.02 1.64 -1.21
N ALA A 20 0.60 1.91 -0.04
CA ALA A 20 1.68 1.13 0.53
C ALA A 20 1.24 0.40 1.81
N GLY A 21 1.98 -0.63 2.20
CA GLY A 21 1.74 -1.36 3.46
C GLY A 21 1.90 -2.86 3.31
N GLY A 22 2.11 -3.54 4.42
CA GLY A 22 2.29 -5.00 4.47
C GLY A 22 1.12 -5.78 3.88
N ALA A 23 1.35 -7.06 3.62
CA ALA A 23 0.28 -7.97 3.23
C ALA A 23 -0.80 -8.02 4.33
N GLY A 24 -2.08 -7.88 3.97
CA GLY A 24 -3.18 -7.87 4.95
C GLY A 24 -3.38 -6.56 5.72
N ALA A 25 -2.62 -5.51 5.41
CA ALA A 25 -2.74 -4.21 6.11
C ALA A 25 -4.06 -3.47 5.84
N GLY A 26 -4.83 -3.85 4.82
CA GLY A 26 -6.11 -3.19 4.50
C GLY A 26 -6.03 -2.20 3.34
N LYS A 27 -4.97 -2.22 2.53
CA LYS A 27 -4.82 -1.37 1.32
C LYS A 27 -6.02 -1.48 0.38
N SER A 28 -6.45 -2.70 0.06
CA SER A 28 -7.61 -2.92 -0.83
C SER A 28 -8.89 -2.35 -0.25
N TYR A 29 -9.08 -2.40 1.09
CA TYR A 29 -10.21 -1.75 1.74
C TYR A 29 -10.16 -0.24 1.53
N LEU A 30 -9.01 0.39 1.73
CA LEU A 30 -8.81 1.81 1.46
C LEU A 30 -9.10 2.14 -0.01
N LEU A 31 -8.52 1.39 -0.95
CA LEU A 31 -8.72 1.61 -2.39
C LEU A 31 -10.20 1.53 -2.80
N ASN A 32 -10.97 0.58 -2.23
CA ASN A 32 -12.39 0.41 -2.53
C ASN A 32 -13.27 1.54 -1.98
N GLN A 33 -12.77 2.31 -1.00
CA GLN A 33 -13.49 3.45 -0.43
C GLN A 33 -13.13 4.78 -1.13
N LEU A 34 -12.06 4.78 -1.93
CA LEU A 34 -11.64 5.96 -2.67
C LEU A 34 -12.44 6.09 -3.98
N ASP A 35 -12.91 7.28 -4.29
CA ASP A 35 -13.47 7.59 -5.60
C ASP A 35 -12.33 7.80 -6.62
N LEU A 36 -11.90 6.72 -7.24
CA LEU A 36 -10.72 6.67 -8.10
C LEU A 36 -11.00 7.10 -9.55
N GLY A 37 -12.29 7.30 -9.90
CA GLY A 37 -12.73 7.95 -11.13
C GLY A 37 -12.17 7.39 -12.44
N GLY A 38 -11.90 6.09 -12.51
CA GLY A 38 -11.42 5.45 -13.74
C GLY A 38 -9.90 5.46 -13.93
N LEU A 39 -9.12 5.83 -12.91
CA LEU A 39 -7.67 5.69 -12.95
C LEU A 39 -7.25 4.22 -13.04
N THR A 40 -6.21 3.98 -13.80
CA THR A 40 -5.58 2.66 -13.83
C THR A 40 -4.98 2.33 -12.47
N ILE A 41 -5.35 1.16 -11.92
CA ILE A 41 -4.81 0.64 -10.67
C ILE A 41 -3.91 -0.54 -11.00
N PHE A 42 -2.62 -0.37 -10.77
CA PHE A 42 -1.63 -1.43 -10.87
C PHE A 42 -1.56 -2.20 -9.54
N ASN A 43 -2.14 -3.40 -9.52
CA ASN A 43 -2.23 -4.25 -8.34
C ASN A 43 -2.01 -5.72 -8.73
N PRO A 44 -0.96 -6.38 -8.23
CA PRO A 44 -0.68 -7.79 -8.57
C PRO A 44 -1.80 -8.74 -8.15
N ASP A 45 -2.53 -8.42 -7.07
CA ASP A 45 -3.63 -9.26 -6.60
C ASP A 45 -4.73 -9.44 -7.66
N LYS A 46 -5.02 -8.42 -8.46
CA LYS A 46 -6.00 -8.51 -9.56
C LYS A 46 -5.61 -9.56 -10.59
N TYR A 47 -4.32 -9.66 -10.90
CA TYR A 47 -3.82 -10.64 -11.89
C TYR A 47 -3.82 -12.06 -11.33
N VAL A 48 -3.55 -12.19 -10.02
CA VAL A 48 -3.51 -13.49 -9.35
C VAL A 48 -4.92 -14.06 -9.10
N GLU A 49 -5.90 -13.21 -8.89
CA GLU A 49 -7.29 -13.59 -8.57
C GLU A 49 -8.15 -13.83 -9.81
N ASP A 50 -7.77 -13.31 -10.95
CA ASP A 50 -8.47 -13.50 -12.22
C ASP A 50 -8.08 -14.83 -12.86
N LYS A 51 -9.02 -15.78 -12.91
CA LYS A 51 -8.81 -17.14 -13.45
C LYS A 51 -8.44 -17.16 -14.94
N GLU A 52 -8.82 -16.14 -15.67
CA GLU A 52 -8.52 -16.02 -17.10
C GLU A 52 -7.21 -15.31 -17.38
N HIS A 53 -6.63 -14.72 -16.33
CA HIS A 53 -5.37 -13.98 -16.47
C HIS A 53 -4.16 -14.95 -16.55
N PRO A 54 -3.17 -14.70 -17.44
CA PRO A 54 -1.98 -15.56 -17.59
C PRO A 54 -1.17 -15.77 -16.29
N TYR A 55 -1.34 -14.87 -15.32
CA TYR A 55 -0.65 -14.92 -14.02
C TYR A 55 -1.54 -15.39 -12.88
N TYR A 56 -2.68 -16.03 -13.18
CA TYR A 56 -3.55 -16.62 -12.18
C TYR A 56 -2.76 -17.55 -11.24
N GLY A 57 -2.88 -17.32 -9.93
CA GLY A 57 -2.17 -18.12 -8.92
C GLY A 57 -0.67 -17.86 -8.82
N ASN A 58 -0.05 -17.00 -9.67
CA ASN A 58 1.38 -16.74 -9.67
C ASN A 58 1.70 -15.29 -9.25
N LEU A 59 1.78 -15.06 -7.93
CA LEU A 59 2.02 -13.74 -7.36
C LEU A 59 3.36 -13.13 -7.80
N SER A 60 4.40 -13.94 -7.98
CA SER A 60 5.72 -13.45 -8.39
C SER A 60 5.68 -12.91 -9.82
N ALA A 61 5.09 -13.65 -10.75
CA ALA A 61 4.94 -13.22 -12.12
C ALA A 61 4.02 -11.98 -12.22
N ALA A 62 2.89 -11.98 -11.50
CA ALA A 62 1.99 -10.84 -11.42
C ALA A 62 2.68 -9.57 -10.89
N ALA A 63 3.50 -9.70 -9.84
CA ALA A 63 4.25 -8.57 -9.29
C ALA A 63 5.30 -8.03 -10.27
N ASN A 64 5.97 -8.89 -11.04
CA ASN A 64 6.92 -8.48 -12.06
C ASN A 64 6.20 -7.75 -13.21
N GLN A 65 5.03 -8.25 -13.65
CA GLN A 65 4.25 -7.60 -14.67
C GLN A 65 3.77 -6.21 -14.22
N VAL A 66 3.20 -6.09 -13.02
CA VAL A 66 2.79 -4.81 -12.45
C VAL A 66 3.96 -3.82 -12.38
N ASN A 67 5.16 -4.31 -12.05
CA ASN A 67 6.34 -3.47 -12.06
C ASN A 67 6.68 -2.94 -13.46
N GLN A 68 6.49 -3.75 -14.50
CA GLN A 68 6.69 -3.35 -15.89
C GLN A 68 5.61 -2.36 -16.32
N ASP A 69 4.35 -2.62 -15.97
CA ASP A 69 3.22 -1.74 -16.30
C ASP A 69 3.40 -0.35 -15.70
N VAL A 70 3.88 -0.26 -14.44
CA VAL A 70 4.21 1.00 -13.77
C VAL A 70 5.35 1.73 -14.49
N GLU A 71 6.36 1.02 -14.95
CA GLU A 71 7.46 1.60 -15.70
C GLU A 71 6.99 2.16 -17.06
N ASP A 72 6.13 1.43 -17.76
CA ASP A 72 5.62 1.84 -19.06
C ASP A 72 4.63 3.02 -18.92
N ALA A 73 3.74 3.00 -17.94
CA ALA A 73 2.89 4.14 -17.59
C ALA A 73 3.73 5.38 -17.21
N SER A 74 4.86 5.16 -16.52
CA SER A 74 5.79 6.25 -16.16
C SER A 74 6.46 6.85 -17.38
N LYS A 75 6.89 6.04 -18.36
CA LYS A 75 7.45 6.54 -19.64
C LYS A 75 6.41 7.36 -20.42
N ASN A 76 5.17 6.89 -20.44
CA ASN A 76 4.05 7.53 -21.13
C ASN A 76 3.48 8.75 -20.39
N LYS A 77 3.98 9.07 -19.19
CA LYS A 77 3.47 10.17 -18.35
C LYS A 77 1.99 10.01 -17.97
N GLU A 78 1.52 8.79 -17.83
CA GLU A 78 0.17 8.48 -17.42
C GLU A 78 -0.02 8.71 -15.92
N ASN A 79 -1.23 9.07 -15.51
CA ASN A 79 -1.61 9.14 -14.11
C ASN A 79 -2.12 7.77 -13.66
N PHE A 80 -1.66 7.28 -12.51
CA PHE A 80 -2.02 5.95 -12.03
C PHE A 80 -2.01 5.82 -10.51
N ILE A 81 -2.58 4.71 -10.06
CA ILE A 81 -2.48 4.24 -8.68
C ILE A 81 -1.66 2.95 -8.68
N TRP A 82 -0.72 2.86 -7.77
CA TRP A 82 0.11 1.68 -7.57
C TRP A 82 -0.11 1.10 -6.17
N ASP A 83 -0.76 -0.07 -6.11
CA ASP A 83 -0.89 -0.85 -4.87
C ASP A 83 0.33 -1.77 -4.71
N THR A 84 1.08 -1.55 -3.65
CA THR A 84 2.36 -2.23 -3.42
C THR A 84 2.64 -2.43 -1.94
N THR A 85 3.54 -3.34 -1.61
CA THR A 85 4.10 -3.43 -0.25
C THR A 85 5.09 -2.30 0.05
N ALA A 86 5.49 -1.51 -0.96
CA ALA A 86 6.50 -0.45 -0.87
C ALA A 86 7.84 -0.90 -0.27
N SER A 87 8.20 -2.16 -0.46
CA SER A 87 9.50 -2.69 -0.01
C SER A 87 10.69 -2.10 -0.78
N ASN A 88 10.45 -1.46 -1.93
CA ASN A 88 11.49 -0.89 -2.80
C ASN A 88 11.31 0.64 -2.95
N SER A 89 12.12 1.40 -2.19
CA SER A 89 12.11 2.87 -2.28
C SER A 89 12.77 3.43 -3.55
N LYS A 90 13.52 2.61 -4.30
CA LYS A 90 14.15 3.04 -5.56
C LYS A 90 13.09 3.41 -6.60
N LYS A 91 12.04 2.61 -6.76
CA LYS A 91 10.97 2.92 -7.72
C LYS A 91 10.25 4.24 -7.44
N VAL A 92 10.05 4.57 -6.17
CA VAL A 92 9.53 5.89 -5.77
C VAL A 92 10.47 7.00 -6.21
N GLN A 93 11.78 6.78 -6.05
CA GLN A 93 12.79 7.74 -6.49
C GLN A 93 12.83 7.88 -8.01
N ASP A 94 12.67 6.78 -8.75
CA ASP A 94 12.62 6.80 -10.21
C ASP A 94 11.39 7.60 -10.72
N LEU A 95 10.22 7.44 -10.09
CA LEU A 95 9.03 8.25 -10.40
C LEU A 95 9.27 9.74 -10.15
N LEU A 96 9.88 10.10 -9.03
CA LEU A 96 10.25 11.49 -8.74
C LEU A 96 11.25 12.02 -9.76
N GLY A 97 12.26 11.21 -10.13
CA GLY A 97 13.26 11.53 -11.17
C GLY A 97 12.62 11.71 -12.56
N ASN A 98 11.58 10.95 -12.86
CA ASN A 98 10.78 11.09 -14.06
C ASN A 98 9.79 12.27 -14.04
N GLY A 99 9.86 13.13 -13.01
CA GLY A 99 9.07 14.35 -12.92
C GLY A 99 7.64 14.16 -12.40
N TYR A 100 7.31 13.00 -11.84
CA TYR A 100 6.01 12.78 -11.21
C TYR A 100 5.83 13.58 -9.92
N GLU A 101 4.62 14.03 -9.69
CA GLU A 101 4.15 14.35 -8.35
C GLU A 101 3.67 13.05 -7.71
N VAL A 102 4.40 12.58 -6.70
CA VAL A 102 4.13 11.29 -6.04
C VAL A 102 3.46 11.55 -4.70
N PHE A 103 2.32 10.90 -4.49
CA PHE A 103 1.62 10.82 -3.20
C PHE A 103 1.71 9.38 -2.68
N MET A 104 1.93 9.21 -1.40
CA MET A 104 1.94 7.88 -0.78
C MET A 104 1.12 7.88 0.49
N VAL A 105 0.19 6.95 0.56
CA VAL A 105 -0.51 6.58 1.79
C VAL A 105 -0.08 5.18 2.17
N MET A 106 0.59 5.06 3.29
CA MET A 106 0.95 3.77 3.86
C MET A 106 -0.09 3.34 4.87
N VAL A 107 -0.68 2.17 4.67
CA VAL A 107 -1.63 1.59 5.61
C VAL A 107 -0.86 0.73 6.60
N TYR A 108 -0.88 1.15 7.85
CA TYR A 108 -0.32 0.38 8.95
C TYR A 108 -1.40 -0.45 9.65
N THR A 109 -1.06 -1.69 9.98
CA THR A 109 -1.81 -2.48 10.94
C THR A 109 -0.83 -3.39 11.70
N HIS A 110 -1.22 -3.82 12.89
CA HIS A 110 -0.40 -4.73 13.67
C HIS A 110 -0.15 -6.04 12.90
N PRO A 111 1.05 -6.62 12.92
CA PRO A 111 1.40 -7.79 12.11
C PRO A 111 0.53 -9.01 12.39
N ILE A 112 0.07 -9.22 13.63
CA ILE A 112 -0.88 -10.30 13.97
C ILE A 112 -2.22 -10.07 13.27
N ILE A 113 -2.70 -8.83 13.20
CA ILE A 113 -3.94 -8.48 12.50
C ILE A 113 -3.76 -8.68 10.99
N SER A 114 -2.61 -8.29 10.44
CA SER A 114 -2.24 -8.55 9.05
C SER A 114 -2.29 -10.03 8.72
N TYR A 115 -1.71 -10.85 9.57
CA TYR A 115 -1.68 -12.29 9.44
C TYR A 115 -3.08 -12.92 9.44
N ILE A 116 -3.89 -12.61 10.47
CA ILE A 116 -5.27 -13.08 10.59
C ILE A 116 -6.08 -12.65 9.35
N SER A 117 -5.87 -11.44 8.86
CA SER A 117 -6.56 -10.92 7.67
C SER A 117 -6.22 -11.68 6.39
N ASN A 118 -4.96 -12.08 6.22
CA ASN A 118 -4.55 -12.91 5.08
C ASN A 118 -5.17 -14.30 5.17
N PHE A 119 -5.14 -14.92 6.36
CA PHE A 119 -5.74 -16.22 6.60
C PHE A 119 -7.26 -16.23 6.30
N GLN A 120 -7.98 -15.22 6.80
CA GLN A 120 -9.43 -15.09 6.56
C GLN A 120 -9.80 -14.90 5.09
N ARG A 121 -8.88 -14.40 4.26
CA ARG A 121 -9.07 -14.27 2.80
C ARG A 121 -8.75 -15.56 2.04
N GLY A 122 -8.46 -16.65 2.72
CA GLY A 122 -8.03 -17.90 2.09
C GLY A 122 -6.66 -17.84 1.43
N ARG A 123 -5.88 -16.80 1.71
CA ARG A 123 -4.50 -16.70 1.24
C ARG A 123 -3.59 -17.43 2.23
N ASN A 124 -3.08 -18.57 1.82
CA ASN A 124 -2.14 -19.37 2.61
C ASN A 124 -0.72 -18.80 2.53
N ILE A 125 -0.55 -17.53 2.91
CA ILE A 125 0.78 -16.90 2.96
C ILE A 125 1.42 -17.27 4.31
N PRO A 126 2.63 -17.85 4.31
CA PRO A 126 3.34 -18.15 5.55
C PRO A 126 3.46 -16.92 6.45
N GLY A 127 3.25 -17.11 7.77
CA GLY A 127 3.33 -16.01 8.73
C GLY A 127 4.66 -15.27 8.69
N SER A 128 5.77 -16.00 8.49
CA SER A 128 7.10 -15.42 8.29
C SER A 128 7.16 -14.49 7.08
N SER A 129 6.47 -14.82 5.98
CA SER A 129 6.39 -13.97 4.78
C SER A 129 5.52 -12.73 5.03
N VAL A 130 4.41 -12.86 5.75
CA VAL A 130 3.57 -11.73 6.15
C VAL A 130 4.37 -10.76 7.02
N PHE A 131 5.08 -11.29 8.02
CA PHE A 131 5.92 -10.49 8.90
C PHE A 131 7.08 -9.83 8.16
N LEU A 132 7.76 -10.55 7.27
CA LEU A 132 8.88 -10.01 6.49
C LEU A 132 8.42 -8.86 5.59
N THR A 133 7.30 -9.02 4.87
CA THR A 133 6.74 -7.95 4.02
C THR A 133 6.29 -6.75 4.85
N TRP A 134 5.68 -6.99 5.99
CA TRP A 134 5.30 -5.97 6.96
C TRP A 134 6.53 -5.19 7.43
N ARG A 135 7.55 -5.87 7.96
CA ARG A 135 8.79 -5.25 8.44
C ARG A 135 9.48 -4.45 7.34
N ASN A 136 9.64 -5.02 6.15
CA ASN A 136 10.30 -4.36 5.03
C ASN A 136 9.57 -3.09 4.58
N ALA A 137 8.24 -3.08 4.60
CA ALA A 137 7.45 -1.90 4.30
C ALA A 137 7.73 -0.78 5.33
N TYR A 138 7.66 -1.10 6.61
CA TYR A 138 7.73 -0.10 7.67
C TYR A 138 9.15 0.38 7.99
N GLN A 139 10.17 -0.40 7.74
CA GLN A 139 11.57 0.06 7.84
C GLN A 139 11.94 1.18 6.85
N LYS A 140 11.13 1.39 5.81
CA LYS A 140 11.37 2.42 4.79
C LYS A 140 10.64 3.74 5.06
N ILE A 141 9.87 3.83 6.11
CA ILE A 141 8.99 4.97 6.38
C ILE A 141 9.75 6.29 6.44
N GLU A 142 10.86 6.34 7.18
CA GLU A 142 11.66 7.58 7.28
C GLU A 142 12.22 8.02 5.93
N ASP A 143 12.63 7.06 5.09
CA ASP A 143 13.12 7.33 3.75
C ASP A 143 12.00 7.89 2.86
N PHE A 144 10.80 7.33 2.91
CA PHE A 144 9.65 7.84 2.17
C PHE A 144 9.24 9.24 2.65
N ASN A 145 9.15 9.45 3.95
CA ASN A 145 8.80 10.75 4.51
C ASN A 145 9.76 11.84 4.05
N ARG A 146 11.07 11.55 4.08
CA ARG A 146 12.12 12.47 3.60
C ARG A 146 12.01 12.75 2.11
N LYS A 147 11.77 11.72 1.28
CA LYS A 147 11.71 11.85 -0.19
C LYS A 147 10.45 12.56 -0.67
N LEU A 148 9.32 12.31 -0.02
CA LEU A 148 8.00 12.78 -0.47
C LEU A 148 7.56 14.12 0.14
N LYS A 149 8.30 14.64 1.11
CA LYS A 149 8.18 16.02 1.63
C LYS A 149 6.73 16.48 1.87
N GLY A 150 5.97 15.75 2.68
CA GLY A 150 4.58 16.08 3.02
C GLY A 150 3.52 15.43 2.11
N ASN A 151 3.92 14.81 1.01
CA ASN A 151 3.04 13.96 0.21
C ASN A 151 2.99 12.50 0.72
N PHE A 152 3.47 12.25 1.92
CA PHE A 152 3.49 10.94 2.57
C PHE A 152 2.68 10.97 3.86
N SER A 153 1.90 9.92 4.11
CA SER A 153 1.23 9.70 5.38
C SER A 153 1.07 8.23 5.70
N ILE A 154 0.77 7.94 6.98
CA ILE A 154 0.50 6.59 7.45
C ILE A 154 -0.88 6.57 8.08
N PHE A 155 -1.77 5.77 7.51
CA PHE A 155 -3.10 5.53 8.07
C PHE A 155 -3.06 4.25 8.90
N VAL A 156 -3.42 4.38 10.17
CA VAL A 156 -3.50 3.23 11.09
C VAL A 156 -4.82 2.52 10.88
N ASN A 157 -4.77 1.28 10.42
CA ASN A 157 -5.93 0.42 10.33
C ASN A 157 -6.05 -0.40 11.62
N ASP A 158 -6.74 0.14 12.58
CA ASP A 158 -7.13 -0.51 13.82
C ASP A 158 -8.39 -1.38 13.68
N ARG A 159 -8.94 -1.46 12.44
CA ARG A 159 -10.26 -2.02 12.10
C ARG A 159 -11.43 -1.32 12.77
N GLY A 160 -11.21 -0.17 13.37
CA GLY A 160 -12.21 0.66 14.03
C GLY A 160 -12.70 1.83 13.21
N GLY A 161 -13.47 2.69 13.87
CA GLY A 161 -14.08 3.87 13.26
C GLY A 161 -13.09 4.97 12.87
N GLU A 162 -11.92 5.02 13.51
CA GLU A 162 -10.91 6.06 13.23
C GLU A 162 -10.34 5.90 11.82
N PHE A 163 -10.00 4.68 11.41
CA PHE A 163 -9.52 4.42 10.04
C PHE A 163 -10.54 4.86 8.99
N LYS A 164 -11.82 4.62 9.24
CA LYS A 164 -12.91 5.06 8.35
C LYS A 164 -13.00 6.57 8.27
N LYS A 165 -12.91 7.28 9.40
CA LYS A 165 -12.90 8.75 9.43
C LYS A 165 -11.73 9.34 8.65
N GLU A 166 -10.55 8.73 8.74
CA GLU A 166 -9.38 9.20 7.99
C GLU A 166 -9.59 9.05 6.48
N ILE A 167 -10.24 7.97 6.03
CA ILE A 167 -10.59 7.80 4.62
C ILE A 167 -11.58 8.88 4.17
N GLU A 168 -12.61 9.14 4.95
CA GLU A 168 -13.62 10.17 4.65
C GLU A 168 -12.98 11.57 4.61
N GLY A 169 -12.08 11.86 5.56
CA GLY A 169 -11.32 13.11 5.60
C GLY A 169 -10.44 13.30 4.37
N PHE A 170 -9.72 12.25 3.98
CA PHE A 170 -8.89 12.26 2.78
C PHE A 170 -9.72 12.48 1.51
N ASN A 171 -10.84 11.75 1.36
CA ASN A 171 -11.75 11.93 0.24
C ASN A 171 -12.32 13.35 0.16
N THR A 172 -12.63 13.94 1.32
CA THR A 172 -13.11 15.32 1.40
C THR A 172 -12.03 16.31 0.95
N ALA A 173 -10.80 16.12 1.42
CA ALA A 173 -9.67 16.95 1.05
C ALA A 173 -9.33 16.84 -0.46
N ALA A 174 -9.50 15.66 -1.04
CA ALA A 174 -9.30 15.44 -2.47
C ALA A 174 -10.21 16.28 -3.36
N LYS A 175 -11.38 16.71 -2.85
CA LYS A 175 -12.28 17.64 -3.55
C LYS A 175 -11.66 19.01 -3.81
N ASN A 176 -10.64 19.38 -3.05
CA ASN A 176 -9.93 20.65 -3.17
C ASN A 176 -8.60 20.50 -3.94
N GLY A 177 -8.45 19.43 -4.71
CA GLY A 177 -7.28 19.20 -5.54
C GLY A 177 -6.03 18.79 -4.76
N SER A 178 -4.87 18.85 -5.43
CA SER A 178 -3.57 18.46 -4.85
C SER A 178 -3.22 19.23 -3.57
N ASN A 179 -3.59 20.51 -3.51
CA ASN A 179 -3.32 21.31 -2.32
C ASN A 179 -4.15 20.83 -1.14
N GLY A 180 -5.43 20.50 -1.35
CA GLY A 180 -6.28 19.95 -0.29
C GLY A 180 -5.73 18.65 0.29
N ILE A 181 -5.23 17.75 -0.56
CA ILE A 181 -4.57 16.52 -0.08
C ILE A 181 -3.30 16.83 0.71
N LYS A 182 -2.43 17.72 0.20
CA LYS A 182 -1.21 18.11 0.92
C LYS A 182 -1.52 18.68 2.30
N ASP A 183 -2.48 19.58 2.37
CA ASP A 183 -2.91 20.20 3.63
C ASP A 183 -3.48 19.16 4.59
N TYR A 184 -4.29 18.23 4.08
CA TYR A 184 -4.85 17.15 4.89
C TYR A 184 -3.76 16.20 5.42
N LEU A 185 -2.85 15.73 4.57
CA LEU A 185 -1.75 14.85 4.97
C LEU A 185 -0.84 15.54 5.99
N LYS A 186 -0.57 16.84 5.80
CA LYS A 186 0.19 17.62 6.77
C LYS A 186 -0.54 17.69 8.11
N ALA A 187 -1.82 18.08 8.12
CA ALA A 187 -2.62 18.17 9.35
C ALA A 187 -2.74 16.79 10.06
N TYR A 188 -2.92 15.72 9.28
CA TYR A 188 -2.92 14.36 9.80
C TYR A 188 -1.57 14.00 10.45
N ASN A 189 -0.47 14.26 9.77
CA ASN A 189 0.88 13.98 10.27
C ASN A 189 1.21 14.80 11.52
N ASP A 190 0.80 16.07 11.56
CA ASP A 190 1.00 16.95 12.72
C ASP A 190 0.21 16.44 13.94
N ARG A 191 -1.04 16.03 13.75
CA ARG A 191 -1.93 15.52 14.79
C ARG A 191 -1.50 14.15 15.31
N THR A 192 -1.13 13.23 14.44
CA THR A 192 -0.81 11.83 14.80
C THR A 192 0.66 11.62 15.07
N GLY A 193 1.52 12.53 14.65
CA GLY A 193 2.97 12.32 14.65
C GLY A 193 3.45 11.37 13.55
N ALA A 194 2.57 10.97 12.63
CA ALA A 194 2.94 10.13 11.49
C ALA A 194 4.09 10.78 10.71
N GLY A 195 5.09 9.97 10.33
CA GLY A 195 6.31 10.47 9.70
C GLY A 195 7.43 10.88 10.66
N LYS A 196 7.19 10.91 11.97
CA LYS A 196 8.25 11.09 12.98
C LYS A 196 8.78 9.74 13.44
N SER A 197 10.08 9.64 13.69
CA SER A 197 10.69 8.39 14.19
C SER A 197 10.07 7.89 15.50
N SER A 198 9.58 8.81 16.34
CA SER A 198 8.87 8.49 17.58
C SER A 198 7.51 7.79 17.35
N PHE A 199 6.87 8.02 16.22
CA PHE A 199 5.61 7.37 15.87
C PHE A 199 5.79 5.86 15.62
N PHE A 200 6.98 5.45 15.18
CA PHE A 200 7.26 4.07 14.80
C PHE A 200 7.76 3.19 15.95
N LYS A 201 8.06 3.76 17.11
CA LYS A 201 8.46 2.99 18.28
C LYS A 201 7.40 1.95 18.72
N PRO A 202 6.09 2.28 18.72
CA PRO A 202 5.05 1.28 18.97
C PRO A 202 4.79 0.33 17.79
N VAL A 203 5.33 0.64 16.62
CA VAL A 203 5.16 -0.14 15.38
C VAL A 203 6.23 -1.21 15.24
N VAL A 204 7.35 -1.05 15.94
CA VAL A 204 8.39 -2.08 16.00
C VAL A 204 7.97 -3.11 17.02
N MET A 205 7.72 -4.34 16.55
CA MET A 205 7.48 -5.46 17.46
C MET A 205 8.68 -5.61 18.41
N SER A 206 8.40 -5.78 19.70
CA SER A 206 9.41 -6.22 20.64
C SER A 206 9.87 -7.65 20.28
N GLN A 207 11.03 -8.07 20.80
CA GLN A 207 11.48 -9.44 20.59
C GLN A 207 10.46 -10.46 21.13
N GLU A 208 9.76 -10.14 22.20
CA GLU A 208 8.72 -10.98 22.79
C GLU A 208 7.51 -11.11 21.85
N GLU A 209 7.02 -9.99 21.32
CA GLU A 209 5.93 -10.00 20.34
C GLU A 209 6.32 -10.73 19.04
N GLU A 210 7.58 -10.59 18.58
CA GLU A 210 8.09 -11.36 17.44
C GLU A 210 8.13 -12.86 17.74
N GLN A 211 8.54 -13.25 18.93
CA GLN A 211 8.55 -14.65 19.36
C GLN A 211 7.12 -15.21 19.47
N GLU A 212 6.20 -14.45 20.06
CA GLU A 212 4.78 -14.83 20.13
C GLU A 212 4.16 -14.99 18.75
N PHE A 213 4.44 -14.04 17.85
CA PHE A 213 3.99 -14.11 16.46
C PHE A 213 4.53 -15.34 15.75
N ASN A 214 5.83 -15.61 15.86
CA ASN A 214 6.46 -16.79 15.26
C ASN A 214 5.90 -18.08 15.86
N LYS A 215 5.64 -18.14 17.16
CA LYS A 215 5.03 -19.28 17.83
C LYS A 215 3.59 -19.48 17.36
N ALA A 216 2.79 -18.43 17.29
CA ALA A 216 1.41 -18.49 16.83
C ALA A 216 1.29 -18.94 15.36
N THR A 217 2.31 -18.66 14.55
CA THR A 217 2.32 -18.97 13.12
C THR A 217 3.08 -20.25 12.76
N SER A 218 3.90 -20.80 13.66
CA SER A 218 4.71 -22.00 13.41
C SER A 218 3.90 -23.29 13.27
N ASN A 219 2.74 -23.36 13.92
CA ASN A 219 1.88 -24.56 13.95
C ASN A 219 0.78 -24.54 12.86
N VAL A 220 0.77 -23.53 12.01
CA VAL A 220 -0.18 -23.49 10.91
C VAL A 220 0.39 -24.27 9.75
N ASP A 221 -0.30 -25.34 9.37
CA ASP A 221 0.03 -26.10 8.16
C ASP A 221 -0.20 -25.22 6.93
N TRP A 222 0.89 -24.58 6.50
CA TRP A 222 0.93 -23.73 5.32
C TRP A 222 0.94 -24.61 4.09
N LYS A 223 -0.21 -25.20 3.76
CA LYS A 223 -0.36 -25.76 2.43
C LYS A 223 -0.06 -24.66 1.43
N ARG A 224 0.95 -24.88 0.58
CA ARG A 224 1.20 -24.02 -0.58
C ARG A 224 -0.14 -23.76 -1.24
N ASP A 225 -0.36 -22.54 -1.65
CA ASP A 225 -1.53 -22.15 -2.41
C ASP A 225 -1.64 -23.10 -3.62
N ASN A 226 -2.55 -24.07 -3.54
CA ASN A 226 -2.72 -25.13 -4.57
C ASN A 226 -3.22 -24.56 -5.91
N ARG A 227 -3.36 -23.23 -6.01
CA ARG A 227 -3.69 -22.54 -7.27
C ARG A 227 -2.63 -22.73 -8.36
N SER A 228 -1.42 -23.20 -8.02
CA SER A 228 -0.37 -23.54 -8.99
C SER A 228 -0.40 -25.01 -9.42
N GLU A 229 -1.12 -25.89 -8.73
CA GLU A 229 -1.16 -27.33 -9.03
C GLU A 229 -2.28 -27.74 -9.99
N ASP A 230 -3.30 -26.90 -10.16
CA ASP A 230 -4.39 -27.14 -11.12
C ASP A 230 -4.03 -26.78 -12.58
N LYS A 231 -2.76 -26.52 -12.87
CA LYS A 231 -2.26 -26.24 -14.22
C LYS A 231 -1.23 -27.31 -14.69
N ALA A 232 -1.49 -28.58 -14.39
CA ALA A 232 -0.79 -29.68 -15.05
C ALA A 232 -1.70 -30.35 -16.08
#